data_30e3493a2ac2c84f0986a60fbd7e8542
#
_entry.id   30e3493a2ac2c84f0986a60fbd7e8542
#
_cell.length_a   1.000
_cell.length_b   1.000
_cell.length_c   1.000
_cell.angle_alpha   90.00
_cell.angle_beta   90.00
_cell.angle_gamma   90.00
#
_symmetry.space_group_name_H-M   'P 1'
#
loop_
_entity.id
_entity.type
_entity.pdbx_description
1 polymer ?
#
loop_
_entity_poly.entity_id
_entity_poly.type
_entity_poly.pdbx_seq_one_letter_code
_entity_poly.pdbx_strand_id
1 'polypeptide(L)'
;MTAFGDPATQLAFSVHENRGVFSLLLGSGLSRAAEIPTGWEITTDLVRRVATAQGVDEQDDWAKWYVETEGKEPNYSELLGKFASTPAERRAILHSYIEPNEEDREQGRKIPTAGHKAIAKLVRGGYVRVIVTTNFDRLMENALREVGVEPTVVGSTDALEGAEPLTHSACYILKLHGDYKDARILNTDSELQTYPDAYNKLLDRIIDEHGLIVCGWSGEWDHALRAAILRAPNRRYPMFWASRGELRGRGAELCNARKGVTIPIADADSFFVKLVEQVETLEQSQRQNPLSVDMTVSRAKRYLAKPEYRIQLSDLVSEEVERIIARHDQDDLAPNGPVAPEDFQRRVALYESVSEGLTKACGLIGRWGDDIQLKTVVEAIRGILSFAADTQGGRVVYLEMRSYPAVLAYQACALGLQAAERWQALHSFMGIEVENRRARVERLLDVVGPSTWEGAKKDYWQNMPNMDRRYTPFPDHLVDGAFGNWCGTFLPPRSSVSDAFLFAEGITAIRYIEATDKTQLQELMNQPSTGRNYLWAPVGRAGWAWEYHERISKRFDDDSFIAVLAKAGFGRGDPELIKLSIESHRRVLGSLHWR
;
A
#
# COMPACT_ATOMS: atom_id res chain seq x y z
N MET A 1 27.17 14.85 -0.16
CA MET A 1 26.94 13.59 0.58
C MET A 1 26.31 12.61 -0.41
N THR A 2 26.84 11.40 -0.53
CA THR A 2 26.26 10.37 -1.38
C THR A 2 24.95 9.90 -0.73
N ALA A 3 23.91 9.60 -1.52
CA ALA A 3 22.60 9.18 -1.06
C ALA A 3 22.62 7.96 -0.10
N PHE A 4 23.69 7.16 -0.14
CA PHE A 4 23.92 5.99 0.70
C PHE A 4 24.37 6.29 2.15
N GLY A 5 24.56 7.56 2.53
CA GLY A 5 25.00 7.97 3.87
C GLY A 5 23.99 8.89 4.59
N ASP A 6 22.80 9.09 4.06
CA ASP A 6 21.78 9.93 4.68
C ASP A 6 21.09 9.21 5.86
N PRO A 7 21.20 9.74 7.10
CA PRO A 7 20.60 9.13 8.28
C PRO A 7 19.07 8.97 8.22
N ALA A 8 18.37 9.86 7.53
CA ALA A 8 16.91 9.75 7.38
C ALA A 8 16.53 8.57 6.46
N THR A 9 17.27 8.36 5.38
CA THR A 9 17.11 7.19 4.50
C THR A 9 17.45 5.90 5.24
N GLN A 10 18.50 5.91 6.08
CA GLN A 10 18.85 4.76 6.92
C GLN A 10 17.70 4.42 7.90
N LEU A 11 17.10 5.44 8.52
CA LEU A 11 15.94 5.25 9.39
C LEU A 11 14.76 4.64 8.63
N ALA A 12 14.40 5.19 7.48
CA ALA A 12 13.27 4.71 6.67
C ALA A 12 13.46 3.23 6.30
N PHE A 13 14.66 2.85 5.87
CA PHE A 13 15.01 1.47 5.56
C PHE A 13 14.91 0.57 6.81
N SER A 14 15.46 1.03 7.95
CA SER A 14 15.39 0.27 9.21
C SER A 14 13.96 0.04 9.70
N VAL A 15 13.10 1.05 9.62
CA VAL A 15 11.67 0.96 10.00
C VAL A 15 10.92 0.02 9.06
N HIS A 16 11.18 0.11 7.76
CA HIS A 16 10.55 -0.71 6.75
C HIS A 16 10.89 -2.20 6.91
N GLU A 17 12.18 -2.54 7.04
CA GLU A 17 12.65 -3.93 7.16
C GLU A 17 12.28 -4.57 8.52
N ASN A 18 12.05 -3.76 9.56
CA ASN A 18 11.80 -4.24 10.92
C ASN A 18 10.45 -3.71 11.43
N ARG A 19 9.36 -4.17 10.84
CA ARG A 19 7.99 -3.77 11.22
C ARG A 19 7.71 -4.03 12.69
N GLY A 20 7.20 -3.00 13.38
CA GLY A 20 6.82 -3.05 14.79
C GLY A 20 7.98 -3.13 15.78
N VAL A 21 9.23 -3.06 15.31
CA VAL A 21 10.42 -3.12 16.16
C VAL A 21 10.80 -1.74 16.70
N PHE A 22 10.46 -0.67 16.01
CA PHE A 22 10.78 0.69 16.47
C PHE A 22 9.66 1.25 17.35
N SER A 23 10.04 1.82 18.51
CA SER A 23 9.19 2.64 19.35
C SER A 23 9.50 4.13 19.15
N LEU A 24 8.49 4.98 19.32
CA LEU A 24 8.66 6.43 19.31
C LEU A 24 8.81 6.96 20.73
N LEU A 25 9.74 7.90 20.92
CA LEU A 25 9.80 8.75 22.10
C LEU A 25 9.49 10.19 21.68
N LEU A 26 8.31 10.67 22.07
CA LEU A 26 7.76 11.93 21.63
C LEU A 26 7.76 12.96 22.77
N GLY A 27 8.26 14.16 22.49
CA GLY A 27 8.21 15.27 23.41
C GLY A 27 7.39 16.46 22.86
N SER A 28 7.31 17.54 23.63
CA SER A 28 6.48 18.71 23.34
C SER A 28 6.77 19.40 22.00
N GLY A 29 7.96 19.21 21.45
CA GLY A 29 8.32 19.72 20.13
C GLY A 29 7.46 19.15 18.98
N LEU A 30 6.80 17.99 19.15
CA LEU A 30 5.86 17.43 18.19
C LEU A 30 4.56 18.27 18.12
N SER A 31 4.06 18.71 19.27
CA SER A 31 2.78 19.45 19.37
C SER A 31 2.90 20.94 19.13
N ARG A 32 4.14 21.45 18.87
CA ARG A 32 4.39 22.87 18.67
C ARG A 32 3.67 23.43 17.43
N ALA A 33 3.62 22.66 16.35
CA ALA A 33 2.90 23.05 15.13
C ALA A 33 1.37 23.11 15.33
N ALA A 34 0.83 22.47 16.37
CA ALA A 34 -0.56 22.62 16.80
C ALA A 34 -0.78 23.83 17.71
N GLU A 35 0.21 24.69 17.89
CA GLU A 35 0.21 25.83 18.81
C GLU A 35 0.01 25.45 20.28
N ILE A 36 0.40 24.23 20.65
CA ILE A 36 0.55 23.85 22.06
C ILE A 36 1.97 24.23 22.48
N PRO A 37 2.12 25.12 23.48
CA PRO A 37 3.44 25.60 23.89
C PRO A 37 4.27 24.48 24.52
N THR A 38 5.57 24.57 24.32
CA THR A 38 6.55 23.70 24.99
C THR A 38 6.67 24.07 26.48
N GLY A 39 7.25 23.16 27.28
CA GLY A 39 7.50 23.45 28.70
C GLY A 39 8.26 24.75 28.94
N TRP A 40 9.23 25.10 28.07
CA TRP A 40 9.95 26.36 28.15
C TRP A 40 9.06 27.58 27.84
N GLU A 41 8.21 27.49 26.81
CA GLU A 41 7.28 28.58 26.46
C GLU A 41 6.23 28.77 27.57
N ILE A 42 5.75 27.70 28.22
CA ILE A 42 4.88 27.80 29.39
C ILE A 42 5.63 28.45 30.57
N THR A 43 6.90 28.08 30.79
CA THR A 43 7.74 28.67 31.84
C THR A 43 7.84 30.18 31.67
N THR A 44 8.16 30.60 30.44
CA THR A 44 8.33 32.02 30.11
C THR A 44 7.00 32.81 30.22
N ASP A 45 5.87 32.18 29.81
CA ASP A 45 4.55 32.81 29.94
C ASP A 45 4.11 32.91 31.43
N LEU A 46 4.43 31.90 32.25
CA LEU A 46 4.18 31.98 33.70
C LEU A 46 4.97 33.12 34.34
N VAL A 47 6.24 33.31 33.97
CA VAL A 47 7.05 34.46 34.42
C VAL A 47 6.36 35.76 34.04
N ARG A 48 5.97 35.91 32.77
CA ARG A 48 5.25 37.09 32.26
C ARG A 48 3.98 37.36 33.06
N ARG A 49 3.09 36.38 33.20
CA ARG A 49 1.81 36.54 33.93
C ARG A 49 2.00 37.02 35.37
N VAL A 50 2.99 36.46 36.05
CA VAL A 50 3.28 36.82 37.44
C VAL A 50 3.88 38.21 37.53
N ALA A 51 4.84 38.53 36.68
CA ALA A 51 5.45 39.87 36.64
C ALA A 51 4.42 40.95 36.30
N THR A 52 3.56 40.69 35.29
CA THR A 52 2.45 41.59 34.94
C THR A 52 1.47 41.80 36.12
N ALA A 53 1.14 40.73 36.84
CA ALA A 53 0.29 40.82 38.05
C ALA A 53 0.94 41.61 39.16
N GLN A 54 2.27 41.75 39.18
CA GLN A 54 3.03 42.57 40.10
C GLN A 54 3.22 44.00 39.61
N GLY A 55 2.67 44.34 38.44
CA GLY A 55 2.77 45.69 37.86
C GLY A 55 4.06 45.93 37.06
N VAL A 56 4.74 44.88 36.62
CA VAL A 56 5.93 45.00 35.76
C VAL A 56 5.48 45.28 34.32
N ASP A 57 6.11 46.28 33.69
CA ASP A 57 5.88 46.60 32.28
C ASP A 57 6.36 45.48 31.35
N GLU A 58 5.87 45.49 30.09
CA GLU A 58 6.22 44.50 29.07
C GLU A 58 7.73 44.42 28.85
N GLN A 59 8.27 43.23 28.74
CA GLN A 59 9.70 42.98 28.56
C GLN A 59 9.93 42.26 27.22
N ASP A 60 11.04 42.61 26.53
CA ASP A 60 11.43 41.96 25.30
C ASP A 60 11.82 40.47 25.49
N ASP A 61 12.39 40.16 26.66
CA ASP A 61 12.82 38.78 27.03
C ASP A 61 12.53 38.51 28.51
N TRP A 62 11.45 37.80 28.78
CA TRP A 62 11.00 37.45 30.14
C TRP A 62 11.94 36.49 30.85
N ALA A 63 12.64 35.64 30.12
CA ALA A 63 13.61 34.74 30.73
C ALA A 63 14.82 35.48 31.24
N LYS A 64 15.34 36.42 30.42
CA LYS A 64 16.44 37.29 30.80
C LYS A 64 16.08 38.21 31.97
N TRP A 65 14.89 38.82 31.92
CA TRP A 65 14.37 39.62 33.02
C TRP A 65 14.31 38.84 34.34
N TYR A 66 13.85 37.57 34.29
CA TYR A 66 13.78 36.71 35.48
C TYR A 66 15.18 36.42 36.04
N VAL A 67 16.17 36.14 35.18
CA VAL A 67 17.57 35.93 35.60
C VAL A 67 18.14 37.21 36.27
N GLU A 68 17.86 38.36 35.72
CA GLU A 68 18.32 39.65 36.28
C GLU A 68 17.65 39.96 37.63
N THR A 69 16.42 39.54 37.84
CA THR A 69 15.63 39.80 39.05
C THR A 69 15.85 38.75 40.16
N GLU A 70 15.84 37.46 39.80
CA GLU A 70 15.89 36.34 40.75
C GLU A 70 17.31 35.73 40.86
N GLY A 71 18.25 36.11 39.98
CA GLY A 71 19.63 35.61 40.00
C GLY A 71 19.84 34.18 39.51
N LYS A 72 18.80 33.58 38.92
CA LYS A 72 18.82 32.21 38.43
C LYS A 72 17.91 32.03 37.20
N GLU A 73 18.17 31.00 36.40
CA GLU A 73 17.32 30.62 35.28
C GLU A 73 15.90 30.24 35.74
N PRO A 74 14.85 30.66 35.00
CA PRO A 74 13.49 30.21 35.32
C PRO A 74 13.34 28.71 35.13
N ASN A 75 12.82 28.05 36.14
CA ASN A 75 12.57 26.60 36.13
C ASN A 75 11.07 26.31 36.13
N TYR A 76 10.60 25.55 35.14
CA TYR A 76 9.19 25.20 34.96
C TYR A 76 8.57 24.59 36.22
N SER A 77 9.23 23.62 36.81
CA SER A 77 8.78 22.88 37.96
C SER A 77 8.67 23.78 39.21
N GLU A 78 9.67 24.60 39.43
CA GLU A 78 9.71 25.52 40.60
C GLU A 78 8.61 26.59 40.48
N LEU A 79 8.45 27.18 39.31
CA LEU A 79 7.42 28.20 39.07
C LEU A 79 6.02 27.60 39.25
N LEU A 80 5.78 26.44 38.64
CA LEU A 80 4.49 25.78 38.77
C LEU A 80 4.18 25.39 40.20
N GLY A 81 5.17 24.91 40.96
CA GLY A 81 5.02 24.57 42.39
C GLY A 81 4.78 25.79 43.28
N LYS A 82 5.34 27.00 42.93
CA LYS A 82 5.09 28.25 43.62
C LYS A 82 3.66 28.79 43.42
N PHE A 83 3.09 28.61 42.23
CA PHE A 83 1.81 29.24 41.85
C PHE A 83 0.63 28.26 41.90
N ALA A 84 0.89 26.95 41.96
CA ALA A 84 -0.12 25.91 42.07
C ALA A 84 0.31 24.85 43.05
N SER A 85 -0.15 25.00 44.29
CA SER A 85 0.23 24.15 45.41
C SER A 85 -0.41 22.74 45.35
N THR A 86 -1.50 22.62 44.61
CA THR A 86 -2.22 21.33 44.47
C THR A 86 -2.15 20.81 43.03
N PRO A 87 -2.20 19.47 42.82
CA PRO A 87 -2.28 18.88 41.50
C PRO A 87 -3.46 19.40 40.65
N ALA A 88 -4.60 19.72 41.31
CA ALA A 88 -5.78 20.26 40.63
C ALA A 88 -5.55 21.66 40.08
N GLU A 89 -4.85 22.53 40.80
CA GLU A 89 -4.48 23.87 40.34
C GLU A 89 -3.48 23.79 39.20
N ARG A 90 -2.46 22.92 39.31
CA ARG A 90 -1.48 22.69 38.21
C ARG A 90 -2.18 22.20 36.96
N ARG A 91 -3.13 21.27 37.08
CA ARG A 91 -3.95 20.81 35.96
C ARG A 91 -4.74 21.95 35.31
N ALA A 92 -5.37 22.80 36.12
CA ALA A 92 -6.16 23.94 35.62
C ALA A 92 -5.30 24.91 34.79
N ILE A 93 -4.07 25.19 35.22
CA ILE A 93 -3.11 25.99 34.45
C ILE A 93 -2.79 25.32 33.11
N LEU A 94 -2.41 24.04 33.12
CA LEU A 94 -2.04 23.30 31.90
C LEU A 94 -3.23 23.14 30.94
N HIS A 95 -4.43 22.94 31.48
CA HIS A 95 -5.65 22.84 30.68
C HIS A 95 -5.87 24.06 29.79
N SER A 96 -5.57 25.27 30.29
CA SER A 96 -5.71 26.51 29.50
C SER A 96 -4.77 26.57 28.28
N TYR A 97 -3.62 25.89 28.31
CA TYR A 97 -2.69 25.82 27.17
C TYR A 97 -3.05 24.72 26.17
N ILE A 98 -3.67 23.63 26.61
CA ILE A 98 -3.84 22.41 25.82
C ILE A 98 -5.25 22.28 25.23
N GLU A 99 -6.30 22.58 26.02
CA GLU A 99 -7.69 22.44 25.55
C GLU A 99 -8.03 23.57 24.55
N PRO A 100 -8.57 23.25 23.36
CA PRO A 100 -8.96 24.26 22.39
C PRO A 100 -10.18 25.05 22.89
N ASN A 101 -10.08 26.37 22.89
CA ASN A 101 -11.21 27.28 23.08
C ASN A 101 -12.03 27.42 21.78
N GLU A 102 -13.09 28.27 21.75
CA GLU A 102 -13.92 28.46 20.56
C GLU A 102 -13.11 29.04 19.39
N GLU A 103 -12.23 30.01 19.64
CA GLU A 103 -11.37 30.61 18.64
C GLU A 103 -10.35 29.59 18.09
N ASP A 104 -9.76 28.75 18.93
CA ASP A 104 -8.85 27.68 18.51
C ASP A 104 -9.55 26.68 17.58
N ARG A 105 -10.83 26.36 17.87
CA ARG A 105 -11.63 25.45 17.03
C ARG A 105 -11.98 26.07 15.67
N GLU A 106 -12.35 27.33 15.65
CA GLU A 106 -12.63 28.07 14.41
C GLU A 106 -11.39 28.22 13.52
N GLN A 107 -10.22 28.41 14.11
CA GLN A 107 -8.96 28.56 13.39
C GLN A 107 -8.21 27.24 13.16
N GLY A 108 -8.78 26.11 13.61
CA GLY A 108 -8.15 24.79 13.43
C GLY A 108 -6.84 24.61 14.22
N ARG A 109 -6.70 25.29 15.37
CA ARG A 109 -5.57 25.15 16.28
C ARG A 109 -5.80 24.03 17.29
N LYS A 110 -4.73 23.54 17.91
CA LYS A 110 -4.74 22.45 18.92
C LYS A 110 -5.43 21.16 18.42
N ILE A 111 -5.26 20.89 17.14
CA ILE A 111 -5.70 19.65 16.46
C ILE A 111 -4.49 18.83 15.98
N PRO A 112 -4.65 17.55 15.66
CA PRO A 112 -3.55 16.73 15.14
C PRO A 112 -2.88 17.34 13.91
N THR A 113 -1.57 17.55 14.00
CA THR A 113 -0.76 18.09 12.91
C THR A 113 -0.45 17.05 11.84
N ALA A 114 0.22 17.45 10.74
CA ALA A 114 0.69 16.54 9.71
C ALA A 114 1.61 15.45 10.28
N GLY A 115 2.46 15.77 11.26
CA GLY A 115 3.32 14.80 11.95
C GLY A 115 2.54 13.76 12.74
N HIS A 116 1.52 14.17 13.50
CA HIS A 116 0.66 13.23 14.21
C HIS A 116 -0.07 12.28 13.25
N LYS A 117 -0.60 12.80 12.14
CA LYS A 117 -1.28 12.01 11.10
C LYS A 117 -0.31 11.07 10.38
N ALA A 118 0.92 11.49 10.15
CA ALA A 118 1.96 10.65 9.58
C ALA A 118 2.34 9.50 10.52
N ILE A 119 2.53 9.77 11.82
CA ILE A 119 2.76 8.73 12.83
C ILE A 119 1.58 7.75 12.86
N ALA A 120 0.33 8.24 12.84
CA ALA A 120 -0.85 7.38 12.82
C ALA A 120 -0.88 6.45 11.60
N LYS A 121 -0.40 6.90 10.42
CA LYS A 121 -0.23 6.03 9.24
C LYS A 121 0.82 4.94 9.47
N LEU A 122 1.98 5.27 10.08
CA LEU A 122 3.01 4.27 10.43
C LEU A 122 2.46 3.21 11.40
N VAL A 123 1.63 3.63 12.36
CA VAL A 123 0.97 2.71 13.28
C VAL A 123 -0.04 1.83 12.56
N ARG A 124 -0.91 2.40 11.73
CA ARG A 124 -1.88 1.65 10.93
C ARG A 124 -1.21 0.64 9.99
N GLY A 125 -0.04 1.00 9.44
CA GLY A 125 0.81 0.11 8.62
C GLY A 125 1.57 -0.96 9.41
N GLY A 126 1.47 -0.96 10.75
CA GLY A 126 2.17 -1.90 11.63
C GLY A 126 3.68 -1.65 11.76
N TYR A 127 4.19 -0.51 11.28
CA TYR A 127 5.61 -0.15 11.38
C TYR A 127 6.00 0.31 12.77
N VAL A 128 5.07 0.95 13.49
CA VAL A 128 5.22 1.38 14.88
C VAL A 128 4.05 0.84 15.69
N ARG A 129 4.34 0.30 16.88
CA ARG A 129 3.31 -0.21 17.81
C ARG A 129 3.40 0.43 19.19
N VAL A 130 4.54 1.01 19.53
CA VAL A 130 4.79 1.55 20.86
C VAL A 130 5.17 3.02 20.74
N ILE A 131 4.45 3.85 21.47
CA ILE A 131 4.70 5.29 21.60
C ILE A 131 4.89 5.61 23.07
N VAL A 132 6.05 6.12 23.42
CA VAL A 132 6.34 6.70 24.72
C VAL A 132 6.29 8.21 24.58
N THR A 133 5.58 8.91 25.43
CA THR A 133 5.47 10.36 25.32
C THR A 133 5.55 11.06 26.68
N THR A 134 6.18 12.20 26.68
CA THR A 134 6.18 13.16 27.79
C THR A 134 5.07 14.20 27.66
N ASN A 135 4.29 14.16 26.57
CA ASN A 135 3.24 15.14 26.30
C ASN A 135 1.98 14.84 27.10
N PHE A 136 1.36 15.89 27.60
CA PHE A 136 0.08 15.81 28.31
C PHE A 136 -1.13 15.81 27.39
N ASP A 137 -0.98 16.34 26.16
CA ASP A 137 -2.06 16.48 25.17
C ASP A 137 -2.55 15.11 24.65
N ARG A 138 -3.65 15.13 23.88
CA ARG A 138 -4.26 13.93 23.28
C ARG A 138 -4.24 13.98 21.73
N LEU A 139 -3.34 14.76 21.14
CA LEU A 139 -3.30 14.89 19.68
C LEU A 139 -2.94 13.57 19.02
N MET A 140 -2.04 12.79 19.63
CA MET A 140 -1.65 11.49 19.08
C MET A 140 -2.81 10.48 19.09
N GLU A 141 -3.53 10.40 20.23
CA GLU A 141 -4.72 9.55 20.36
C GLU A 141 -5.81 9.94 19.36
N ASN A 142 -6.03 11.23 19.15
CA ASN A 142 -7.01 11.73 18.19
C ASN A 142 -6.60 11.38 16.75
N ALA A 143 -5.33 11.55 16.37
CA ALA A 143 -4.82 11.18 15.06
C ALA A 143 -4.95 9.67 14.77
N LEU A 144 -4.73 8.82 15.77
CA LEU A 144 -4.89 7.37 15.66
C LEU A 144 -6.37 6.99 15.45
N ARG A 145 -7.30 7.60 16.17
CA ARG A 145 -8.73 7.37 15.99
C ARG A 145 -9.22 7.80 14.61
N GLU A 146 -8.69 8.90 14.06
CA GLU A 146 -9.00 9.35 12.69
C GLU A 146 -8.67 8.28 11.63
N VAL A 147 -7.65 7.43 11.87
CA VAL A 147 -7.29 6.33 10.97
C VAL A 147 -7.87 4.97 11.39
N GLY A 148 -8.77 4.95 12.37
CA GLY A 148 -9.47 3.74 12.83
C GLY A 148 -8.65 2.86 13.78
N VAL A 149 -7.63 3.41 14.44
CA VAL A 149 -6.84 2.72 15.46
C VAL A 149 -7.22 3.24 16.84
N GLU A 150 -7.75 2.36 17.72
CA GLU A 150 -7.96 2.70 19.12
C GLU A 150 -6.72 2.28 19.93
N PRO A 151 -5.95 3.23 20.49
CA PRO A 151 -4.74 2.91 21.23
C PRO A 151 -5.04 2.47 22.68
N THR A 152 -4.22 1.57 23.22
CA THR A 152 -4.15 1.33 24.65
C THR A 152 -3.33 2.44 25.30
N VAL A 153 -3.99 3.34 26.05
CA VAL A 153 -3.34 4.51 26.65
C VAL A 153 -3.10 4.28 28.14
N VAL A 154 -1.83 4.38 28.54
CA VAL A 154 -1.39 4.28 29.94
C VAL A 154 -0.82 5.61 30.39
N GLY A 155 -1.56 6.33 31.22
CA GLY A 155 -1.17 7.63 31.80
C GLY A 155 -1.07 7.62 33.33
N SER A 156 -1.29 6.47 33.97
CA SER A 156 -1.14 6.29 35.41
C SER A 156 -0.79 4.85 35.77
N THR A 157 -0.33 4.60 37.00
CA THR A 157 -0.03 3.24 37.48
C THR A 157 -1.28 2.36 37.53
N ASP A 158 -2.42 2.91 37.90
CA ASP A 158 -3.70 2.19 37.90
C ASP A 158 -4.13 1.82 36.47
N ALA A 159 -3.92 2.72 35.52
CA ALA A 159 -4.18 2.43 34.11
C ALA A 159 -3.25 1.33 33.58
N LEU A 160 -2.00 1.25 34.07
CA LEU A 160 -1.07 0.20 33.70
C LEU A 160 -1.51 -1.18 34.19
N GLU A 161 -2.07 -1.26 35.42
CA GLU A 161 -2.57 -2.53 35.97
C GLU A 161 -3.75 -3.09 35.19
N GLY A 162 -4.61 -2.21 34.66
CA GLY A 162 -5.77 -2.59 33.85
C GLY A 162 -5.51 -2.65 32.33
N ALA A 163 -4.30 -2.31 31.87
CA ALA A 163 -4.00 -2.23 30.46
C ALA A 163 -3.79 -3.61 29.83
N GLU A 164 -4.15 -3.70 28.54
CA GLU A 164 -3.80 -4.86 27.72
C GLU A 164 -2.27 -5.04 27.66
N PRO A 165 -1.74 -6.28 27.67
CA PRO A 165 -0.30 -6.50 27.55
C PRO A 165 0.29 -5.85 26.30
N LEU A 166 1.49 -5.28 26.40
CA LEU A 166 2.20 -4.57 25.34
C LEU A 166 2.23 -5.34 24.00
N THR A 167 2.38 -6.66 24.07
CA THR A 167 2.48 -7.54 22.89
C THR A 167 1.14 -7.82 22.20
N HIS A 168 0.02 -7.55 22.87
CA HIS A 168 -1.32 -7.83 22.36
C HIS A 168 -1.99 -6.57 21.79
N SER A 169 -1.51 -5.39 22.18
CA SER A 169 -2.06 -4.12 21.72
C SER A 169 -1.62 -3.79 20.30
N ALA A 170 -2.55 -3.33 19.47
CA ALA A 170 -2.26 -2.81 18.14
C ALA A 170 -1.42 -1.52 18.19
N CYS A 171 -1.68 -0.66 19.18
CA CYS A 171 -0.92 0.54 19.49
C CYS A 171 -0.94 0.81 20.99
N TYR A 172 0.23 0.91 21.59
CA TYR A 172 0.41 1.17 23.01
C TYR A 172 1.01 2.56 23.23
N ILE A 173 0.31 3.44 23.94
CA ILE A 173 0.80 4.78 24.29
C ILE A 173 1.09 4.83 25.78
N LEU A 174 2.37 5.02 26.13
CA LEU A 174 2.80 5.26 27.50
C LEU A 174 3.04 6.76 27.72
N LYS A 175 2.15 7.41 28.46
CA LYS A 175 2.25 8.82 28.85
C LYS A 175 2.98 8.94 30.18
N LEU A 176 4.28 9.17 30.12
CA LEU A 176 5.15 9.15 31.31
C LEU A 176 4.80 10.23 32.33
N HIS A 177 4.38 11.40 31.86
CA HIS A 177 4.05 12.53 32.72
C HIS A 177 2.54 12.63 33.01
N GLY A 178 1.74 11.66 32.55
CA GLY A 178 0.29 11.63 32.71
C GLY A 178 -0.47 12.34 31.58
N ASP A 179 -1.75 12.54 31.81
CA ASP A 179 -2.69 13.16 30.86
C ASP A 179 -3.28 14.43 31.44
N TYR A 180 -3.43 15.50 30.66
CA TYR A 180 -3.94 16.80 31.15
C TYR A 180 -5.36 16.72 31.72
N LYS A 181 -6.12 15.66 31.44
CA LYS A 181 -7.43 15.40 32.03
C LYS A 181 -7.37 14.68 33.39
N ASP A 182 -6.19 14.15 33.77
CA ASP A 182 -5.96 13.51 35.08
C ASP A 182 -5.22 14.51 36.01
N ALA A 183 -5.60 14.53 37.28
CA ALA A 183 -4.93 15.38 38.25
C ALA A 183 -3.53 14.86 38.66
N ARG A 184 -3.21 13.60 38.33
CA ARG A 184 -1.94 12.92 38.67
C ARG A 184 -0.86 13.18 37.64
N ILE A 185 -0.64 14.44 37.27
CA ILE A 185 0.37 14.85 36.31
C ILE A 185 1.72 14.94 37.03
N LEU A 186 2.77 14.34 36.44
CA LEU A 186 4.14 14.45 36.91
C LEU A 186 4.84 15.62 36.18
N ASN A 187 5.07 16.71 36.87
CA ASN A 187 5.62 17.91 36.25
C ASN A 187 6.55 18.74 37.17
N THR A 188 6.88 18.24 38.36
CA THR A 188 7.88 18.86 39.23
C THR A 188 9.20 18.08 39.22
N ASP A 189 10.33 18.75 39.49
CA ASP A 189 11.65 18.11 39.49
C ASP A 189 11.72 16.92 40.42
N SER A 190 11.07 16.99 41.59
CA SER A 190 10.99 15.90 42.55
C SER A 190 10.21 14.69 42.00
N GLU A 191 9.13 14.94 41.24
CA GLU A 191 8.32 13.90 40.60
C GLU A 191 9.01 13.25 39.38
N LEU A 192 9.90 14.01 38.69
CA LEU A 192 10.66 13.56 37.53
C LEU A 192 12.03 12.95 37.89
N GLN A 193 12.35 12.81 39.18
CA GLN A 193 13.60 12.17 39.61
C GLN A 193 13.57 10.66 39.45
N THR A 194 12.42 10.04 39.76
CA THR A 194 12.24 8.59 39.67
C THR A 194 10.81 8.27 39.27
N TYR A 195 10.64 7.34 38.35
CA TYR A 195 9.32 6.80 38.03
C TYR A 195 8.94 5.67 38.97
N PRO A 196 7.63 5.37 39.16
CA PRO A 196 7.17 4.18 39.84
C PRO A 196 7.80 2.91 39.28
N ASP A 197 8.05 1.91 40.10
CA ASP A 197 8.69 0.65 39.70
C ASP A 197 7.99 -0.04 38.55
N ALA A 198 6.65 0.02 38.49
CA ALA A 198 5.87 -0.54 37.40
C ALA A 198 6.19 0.14 36.06
N TYR A 199 6.35 1.47 36.04
CA TYR A 199 6.77 2.24 34.85
C TYR A 199 8.21 1.92 34.49
N ASN A 200 9.11 1.84 35.47
CA ASN A 200 10.51 1.49 35.20
C ASN A 200 10.63 0.11 34.57
N LYS A 201 9.90 -0.90 35.03
CA LYS A 201 9.88 -2.24 34.45
C LYS A 201 9.37 -2.23 32.98
N LEU A 202 8.32 -1.46 32.73
CA LEU A 202 7.79 -1.34 31.35
C LEU A 202 8.75 -0.59 30.43
N LEU A 203 9.36 0.51 30.89
CA LEU A 203 10.37 1.26 30.14
C LEU A 203 11.59 0.41 29.85
N ASP A 204 12.10 -0.33 30.84
CA ASP A 204 13.24 -1.22 30.65
C ASP A 204 12.96 -2.24 29.55
N ARG A 205 11.77 -2.81 29.54
CA ARG A 205 11.32 -3.72 28.51
C ARG A 205 11.22 -3.04 27.13
N ILE A 206 10.57 -1.87 27.04
CA ILE A 206 10.43 -1.13 25.77
C ILE A 206 11.80 -0.78 25.20
N ILE A 207 12.71 -0.23 26.02
CA ILE A 207 14.03 0.23 25.56
C ILE A 207 14.96 -0.94 25.20
N ASP A 208 14.79 -2.09 25.84
CA ASP A 208 15.57 -3.30 25.55
C ASP A 208 15.09 -4.06 24.31
N GLU A 209 13.78 -4.10 24.10
CA GLU A 209 13.15 -4.87 23.01
C GLU A 209 13.01 -4.08 21.71
N HIS A 210 13.05 -2.73 21.74
CA HIS A 210 12.79 -1.88 20.57
C HIS A 210 13.96 -0.97 20.20
N GLY A 211 14.07 -0.63 18.91
CA GLY A 211 14.78 0.55 18.46
C GLY A 211 14.03 1.83 18.87
N LEU A 212 14.74 2.90 19.13
CA LEU A 212 14.15 4.14 19.64
C LEU A 212 14.27 5.27 18.60
N ILE A 213 13.15 5.88 18.26
CA ILE A 213 13.10 7.11 17.44
C ILE A 213 12.67 8.26 18.35
N VAL A 214 13.58 9.18 18.65
CA VAL A 214 13.34 10.33 19.52
C VAL A 214 13.03 11.56 18.67
N CYS A 215 11.90 12.22 18.96
CA CYS A 215 11.53 13.46 18.30
C CYS A 215 10.79 14.41 19.25
N GLY A 216 11.15 15.70 19.23
CA GLY A 216 10.50 16.71 20.04
C GLY A 216 10.82 16.70 21.54
N TRP A 217 11.72 15.85 21.98
CA TRP A 217 12.22 15.75 23.36
C TRP A 217 13.68 16.22 23.44
N SER A 218 14.00 17.10 24.40
CA SER A 218 15.35 17.68 24.53
C SER A 218 16.33 16.78 25.30
N GLY A 219 15.84 15.90 26.17
CA GLY A 219 16.66 15.09 27.08
C GLY A 219 17.22 15.85 28.28
N GLU A 220 16.88 17.13 28.49
CA GLU A 220 17.51 17.98 29.52
C GLU A 220 16.89 17.80 30.92
N TRP A 221 15.57 17.76 31.00
CA TRP A 221 14.86 17.95 32.27
C TRP A 221 14.37 16.67 32.93
N ASP A 222 14.18 15.58 32.18
CA ASP A 222 13.64 14.33 32.69
C ASP A 222 14.77 13.38 33.12
N HIS A 223 15.11 13.41 34.41
CA HIS A 223 16.16 12.58 34.98
C HIS A 223 15.80 11.09 34.96
N ALA A 224 14.55 10.73 35.30
CA ALA A 224 14.08 9.37 35.36
C ALA A 224 14.11 8.69 33.99
N LEU A 225 13.67 9.41 32.93
CA LEU A 225 13.67 8.87 31.56
C LEU A 225 15.09 8.67 31.04
N ARG A 226 16.00 9.66 31.30
CA ARG A 226 17.41 9.49 30.96
C ARG A 226 18.05 8.28 31.66
N ALA A 227 17.77 8.14 32.96
CA ALA A 227 18.27 7.01 33.74
C ALA A 227 17.75 5.67 33.20
N ALA A 228 16.47 5.61 32.79
CA ALA A 228 15.90 4.42 32.16
C ALA A 228 16.59 4.08 30.83
N ILE A 229 16.82 5.08 29.96
CA ILE A 229 17.51 4.86 28.67
C ILE A 229 18.96 4.41 28.87
N LEU A 230 19.68 4.98 29.86
CA LEU A 230 21.07 4.60 30.17
C LEU A 230 21.17 3.23 30.84
N ARG A 231 20.19 2.87 31.65
CA ARG A 231 20.14 1.61 32.40
C ARG A 231 19.90 0.39 31.52
N ALA A 232 19.24 0.56 30.35
CA ALA A 232 18.92 -0.56 29.47
C ALA A 232 20.21 -1.28 29.00
N PRO A 233 20.34 -2.61 29.29
CA PRO A 233 21.60 -3.33 29.14
C PRO A 233 21.97 -3.61 27.69
N ASN A 234 20.98 -3.78 26.82
CA ASN A 234 21.18 -4.18 25.44
C ASN A 234 21.06 -3.00 24.46
N ARG A 235 21.64 -3.19 23.28
CA ARG A 235 21.56 -2.27 22.13
C ARG A 235 21.26 -3.10 20.88
N ARG A 236 20.13 -3.80 20.92
CA ARG A 236 19.74 -4.73 19.85
C ARG A 236 19.38 -4.01 18.56
N TYR A 237 18.79 -2.83 18.70
CA TYR A 237 18.38 -1.98 17.59
C TYR A 237 18.97 -0.57 17.75
N PRO A 238 19.14 0.18 16.65
CA PRO A 238 19.68 1.52 16.68
C PRO A 238 18.73 2.51 17.35
N MET A 239 19.32 3.61 17.85
CA MET A 239 18.60 4.79 18.30
C MET A 239 18.79 5.90 17.26
N PHE A 240 17.69 6.54 16.89
CA PHE A 240 17.69 7.71 16.01
C PHE A 240 17.12 8.92 16.76
N TRP A 241 17.79 10.06 16.63
CA TRP A 241 17.37 11.28 17.31
C TRP A 241 17.15 12.40 16.29
N ALA A 242 15.89 12.75 16.04
CA ALA A 242 15.50 13.86 15.19
C ALA A 242 15.63 15.18 15.95
N SER A 243 16.51 16.08 15.51
CA SER A 243 16.81 17.35 16.17
C SER A 243 16.81 18.53 15.18
N ARG A 244 16.21 19.66 15.59
CA ARG A 244 16.16 20.92 14.84
C ARG A 244 17.45 21.74 14.88
N GLY A 245 18.57 21.14 14.99
CA GLY A 245 19.88 21.75 15.07
C GLY A 245 20.86 20.77 15.66
N GLU A 246 22.02 21.27 16.02
CA GLU A 246 23.01 20.44 16.68
C GLU A 246 22.49 19.97 18.05
N LEU A 247 22.47 18.66 18.28
CA LEU A 247 22.09 18.10 19.57
C LEU A 247 23.21 18.41 20.58
N ARG A 248 22.86 19.08 21.68
CA ARG A 248 23.81 19.55 22.69
C ARG A 248 23.42 19.04 24.09
N GLY A 249 24.23 19.35 25.09
CA GLY A 249 23.97 19.07 26.49
C GLY A 249 23.75 17.59 26.78
N ARG A 250 22.84 17.30 27.70
CA ARG A 250 22.53 15.95 28.18
C ARG A 250 21.90 15.06 27.11
N GLY A 251 21.17 15.66 26.17
CA GLY A 251 20.63 14.93 25.01
C GLY A 251 21.73 14.37 24.12
N ALA A 252 22.80 15.16 23.85
CA ALA A 252 23.96 14.70 23.09
C ALA A 252 24.74 13.61 23.82
N GLU A 253 24.94 13.77 25.14
CA GLU A 253 25.59 12.74 25.97
C GLU A 253 24.82 11.42 25.93
N LEU A 254 23.50 11.46 26.05
CA LEU A 254 22.63 10.29 25.99
C LEU A 254 22.66 9.61 24.62
N CYS A 255 22.56 10.38 23.55
CA CYS A 255 22.63 9.88 22.19
C CYS A 255 24.00 9.20 21.93
N ASN A 256 25.11 9.83 22.35
CA ASN A 256 26.45 9.26 22.24
C ASN A 256 26.61 7.98 23.09
N ALA A 257 26.12 7.98 24.34
CA ALA A 257 26.16 6.81 25.22
C ALA A 257 25.44 5.60 24.61
N ARG A 258 24.34 5.83 23.87
CA ARG A 258 23.58 4.80 23.18
C ARG A 258 24.07 4.53 21.74
N LYS A 259 25.14 5.20 21.28
CA LYS A 259 25.63 5.19 19.89
C LYS A 259 24.52 5.52 18.89
N GLY A 260 23.67 6.47 19.26
CA GLY A 260 22.55 6.91 18.44
C GLY A 260 22.99 7.71 17.23
N VAL A 261 22.12 7.77 16.23
CA VAL A 261 22.30 8.54 14.99
C VAL A 261 21.44 9.77 15.06
N THR A 262 22.05 10.96 14.95
CA THR A 262 21.33 12.23 14.90
C THR A 262 20.84 12.51 13.49
N ILE A 263 19.57 12.86 13.35
CA ILE A 263 18.94 13.27 12.10
C ILE A 263 18.58 14.76 12.19
N PRO A 264 19.21 15.63 11.37
CA PRO A 264 18.83 17.04 11.33
C PRO A 264 17.46 17.19 10.64
N ILE A 265 16.56 17.91 11.31
CA ILE A 265 15.21 18.16 10.82
C ILE A 265 14.87 19.66 10.85
N ALA A 266 14.00 20.11 9.96
CA ALA A 266 13.43 21.47 10.01
C ALA A 266 12.36 21.57 11.11
N ASP A 267 11.46 20.58 11.15
CA ASP A 267 10.39 20.44 12.12
C ASP A 267 9.94 18.96 12.19
N ALA A 268 9.11 18.63 13.17
CA ALA A 268 8.61 17.26 13.38
C ALA A 268 7.62 16.83 12.30
N ASP A 269 6.80 17.74 11.78
CA ASP A 269 5.78 17.43 10.78
C ASP A 269 6.42 16.99 9.47
N SER A 270 7.33 17.79 8.92
CA SER A 270 8.05 17.48 7.68
C SER A 270 8.89 16.22 7.82
N PHE A 271 9.46 15.96 9.01
CA PHE A 271 10.23 14.75 9.29
C PHE A 271 9.36 13.48 9.19
N PHE A 272 8.23 13.43 9.90
CA PHE A 272 7.38 12.24 9.88
C PHE A 272 6.65 12.05 8.55
N VAL A 273 6.23 13.12 7.88
CA VAL A 273 5.66 13.05 6.53
C VAL A 273 6.65 12.41 5.56
N LYS A 274 7.90 12.91 5.54
CA LYS A 274 8.96 12.35 4.70
C LYS A 274 9.30 10.91 5.05
N LEU A 275 9.30 10.54 6.33
CA LEU A 275 9.53 9.15 6.77
C LEU A 275 8.45 8.22 6.23
N VAL A 276 7.17 8.62 6.29
CA VAL A 276 6.06 7.85 5.72
C VAL A 276 6.24 7.68 4.21
N GLU A 277 6.49 8.77 3.48
CA GLU A 277 6.71 8.72 2.02
C GLU A 277 7.85 7.79 1.63
N GLN A 278 8.96 7.83 2.38
CA GLN A 278 10.10 6.93 2.15
C GLN A 278 9.74 5.46 2.44
N VAL A 279 9.04 5.18 3.54
CA VAL A 279 8.59 3.83 3.89
C VAL A 279 7.60 3.30 2.86
N GLU A 280 6.62 4.10 2.42
CA GLU A 280 5.67 3.74 1.37
C GLU A 280 6.39 3.50 0.03
N THR A 281 7.40 4.30 -0.31
CA THR A 281 8.24 4.11 -1.51
C THR A 281 9.01 2.79 -1.44
N LEU A 282 9.62 2.47 -0.29
CA LEU A 282 10.29 1.20 -0.06
C LEU A 282 9.30 0.02 -0.15
N GLU A 283 8.12 0.15 0.42
CA GLU A 283 7.06 -0.84 0.31
C GLU A 283 6.64 -1.07 -1.15
N GLN A 284 6.51 -0.01 -1.94
CA GLN A 284 6.25 -0.11 -3.37
C GLN A 284 7.41 -0.74 -4.13
N SER A 285 8.66 -0.43 -3.78
CA SER A 285 9.85 -1.01 -4.42
C SER A 285 10.07 -2.48 -4.05
N GLN A 286 9.70 -2.92 -2.85
CA GLN A 286 9.72 -4.34 -2.46
C GLN A 286 8.63 -5.16 -3.15
N ARG A 287 7.50 -4.53 -3.54
CA ARG A 287 6.48 -5.18 -4.37
C ARG A 287 7.03 -5.62 -5.72
N GLN A 288 8.09 -4.97 -6.17
CA GLN A 288 8.89 -5.35 -7.33
C GLN A 288 10.27 -5.77 -6.83
N ASN A 289 10.52 -7.09 -6.69
CA ASN A 289 11.90 -7.56 -6.70
C ASN A 289 12.34 -7.68 -8.17
N PRO A 290 12.88 -6.60 -8.79
CA PRO A 290 13.21 -6.61 -10.22
C PRO A 290 14.21 -7.71 -10.55
N LEU A 291 15.13 -7.99 -9.61
CA LEU A 291 16.10 -9.06 -9.75
C LEU A 291 15.44 -10.44 -9.80
N SER A 292 14.41 -10.69 -9.01
CA SER A 292 13.67 -11.96 -9.04
C SER A 292 12.92 -12.13 -10.36
N VAL A 293 12.22 -11.10 -10.84
CA VAL A 293 11.49 -11.14 -12.14
C VAL A 293 12.46 -11.27 -13.30
N ASP A 294 13.55 -10.50 -13.34
CA ASP A 294 14.56 -10.57 -14.40
C ASP A 294 15.27 -11.93 -14.39
N MET A 295 15.50 -12.52 -13.23
CA MET A 295 16.02 -13.88 -13.11
C MET A 295 15.03 -14.91 -13.66
N THR A 296 13.74 -14.80 -13.33
CA THR A 296 12.69 -15.68 -13.86
C THR A 296 12.61 -15.58 -15.38
N VAL A 297 12.60 -14.37 -15.93
CA VAL A 297 12.62 -14.11 -17.39
C VAL A 297 13.88 -14.71 -18.05
N SER A 298 15.06 -14.52 -17.45
CA SER A 298 16.32 -15.05 -17.97
C SER A 298 16.37 -16.57 -17.92
N ARG A 299 15.89 -17.19 -16.83
CA ARG A 299 15.75 -18.65 -16.71
C ARG A 299 14.76 -19.19 -17.74
N ALA A 300 13.58 -18.56 -17.90
CA ALA A 300 12.58 -18.94 -18.89
C ALA A 300 13.14 -18.91 -20.32
N LYS A 301 13.82 -17.81 -20.73
CA LYS A 301 14.48 -17.71 -22.04
C LYS A 301 15.51 -18.81 -22.24
N ARG A 302 16.34 -19.10 -21.22
CA ARG A 302 17.34 -20.15 -21.30
C ARG A 302 16.72 -21.53 -21.44
N TYR A 303 15.63 -21.82 -20.72
CA TYR A 303 14.97 -23.12 -20.74
C TYR A 303 14.14 -23.33 -22.03
N LEU A 304 13.60 -22.26 -22.61
CA LEU A 304 12.93 -22.30 -23.92
C LEU A 304 13.89 -22.57 -25.09
N ALA A 305 15.16 -22.20 -24.94
CA ALA A 305 16.14 -22.33 -26.01
C ALA A 305 16.47 -23.79 -26.38
N LYS A 306 16.23 -24.75 -25.48
CA LYS A 306 16.60 -26.17 -25.68
C LYS A 306 15.55 -27.11 -25.09
N PRO A 307 15.13 -28.15 -25.85
CA PRO A 307 14.13 -29.14 -25.39
C PRO A 307 14.53 -29.90 -24.13
N GLU A 308 15.83 -30.09 -23.86
CA GLU A 308 16.33 -30.78 -22.69
C GLU A 308 15.94 -30.08 -21.35
N TYR A 309 15.63 -28.80 -21.39
CA TYR A 309 15.26 -28.00 -20.20
C TYR A 309 13.75 -27.96 -19.93
N ARG A 310 12.95 -28.83 -20.51
CA ARG A 310 11.48 -28.85 -20.32
C ARG A 310 11.07 -29.03 -18.88
N ILE A 311 11.77 -29.91 -18.14
CA ILE A 311 11.51 -30.14 -16.71
C ILE A 311 11.81 -28.85 -15.93
N GLN A 312 12.96 -28.25 -16.15
CA GLN A 312 13.36 -27.00 -15.47
C GLN A 312 12.42 -25.83 -15.78
N LEU A 313 11.83 -25.80 -16.99
CA LEU A 313 10.81 -24.81 -17.33
C LEU A 313 9.52 -25.07 -16.56
N SER A 314 9.10 -26.32 -16.47
CA SER A 314 7.93 -26.74 -15.68
C SER A 314 8.12 -26.39 -14.20
N ASP A 315 9.29 -26.72 -13.63
CA ASP A 315 9.64 -26.39 -12.24
C ASP A 315 9.60 -24.89 -12.01
N LEU A 316 10.19 -24.08 -12.91
CA LEU A 316 10.17 -22.63 -12.83
C LEU A 316 8.75 -22.06 -12.77
N VAL A 317 7.85 -22.56 -13.63
CA VAL A 317 6.46 -22.11 -13.66
C VAL A 317 5.73 -22.54 -12.39
N SER A 318 5.99 -23.76 -11.89
CA SER A 318 5.41 -24.27 -10.63
C SER A 318 5.89 -23.44 -9.43
N GLU A 319 7.20 -23.10 -9.34
CA GLU A 319 7.75 -22.21 -8.30
C GLU A 319 7.02 -20.85 -8.28
N GLU A 320 6.73 -20.28 -9.45
CA GLU A 320 6.01 -19.01 -9.55
C GLU A 320 4.54 -19.15 -9.10
N VAL A 321 3.87 -20.25 -9.43
CA VAL A 321 2.50 -20.56 -8.97
C VAL A 321 2.45 -20.72 -7.46
N GLU A 322 3.37 -21.51 -6.88
CA GLU A 322 3.47 -21.69 -5.43
C GLU A 322 3.69 -20.37 -4.70
N ARG A 323 4.53 -19.50 -5.26
CA ARG A 323 4.75 -18.15 -4.70
C ARG A 323 3.48 -17.30 -4.70
N ILE A 324 2.68 -17.36 -5.77
CA ILE A 324 1.39 -16.68 -5.87
C ILE A 324 0.42 -17.25 -4.82
N ILE A 325 0.31 -18.57 -4.70
CA ILE A 325 -0.56 -19.24 -3.74
C ILE A 325 -0.16 -18.89 -2.30
N ALA A 326 1.11 -18.98 -1.96
CA ALA A 326 1.62 -18.62 -0.64
C ALA A 326 1.34 -17.14 -0.29
N ARG A 327 1.32 -16.25 -1.29
CA ARG A 327 1.00 -14.84 -1.09
C ARG A 327 -0.49 -14.60 -0.81
N HIS A 328 -1.37 -15.41 -1.38
CA HIS A 328 -2.81 -15.31 -1.15
C HIS A 328 -3.22 -15.64 0.29
N ASP A 329 -2.45 -16.45 1.00
CA ASP A 329 -2.75 -16.87 2.37
C ASP A 329 -2.33 -15.83 3.42
N GLN A 330 -1.72 -14.72 3.00
CA GLN A 330 -1.37 -13.63 3.90
C GLN A 330 -2.58 -12.74 4.21
N ASP A 331 -2.63 -12.21 5.43
CA ASP A 331 -3.77 -11.46 5.97
C ASP A 331 -4.22 -10.28 5.11
N ASP A 332 -3.29 -9.61 4.42
CA ASP A 332 -3.57 -8.44 3.58
C ASP A 332 -4.27 -8.78 2.25
N LEU A 333 -4.31 -10.06 1.84
CA LEU A 333 -5.10 -10.58 0.73
C LEU A 333 -6.27 -11.46 1.19
N ALA A 334 -6.53 -11.58 2.49
CA ALA A 334 -7.69 -12.29 3.00
C ALA A 334 -8.98 -11.77 2.33
N PRO A 335 -9.93 -12.65 1.95
CA PRO A 335 -11.12 -12.26 1.18
C PRO A 335 -12.17 -11.50 2.00
N ASN A 336 -11.86 -11.18 3.24
CA ASN A 336 -12.70 -10.45 4.20
C ASN A 336 -12.32 -8.98 4.27
N GLY A 337 -13.17 -8.16 4.87
CA GLY A 337 -12.91 -6.73 5.11
C GLY A 337 -13.79 -5.79 4.27
N PRO A 338 -13.66 -4.48 4.48
CA PRO A 338 -14.41 -3.49 3.72
C PRO A 338 -13.92 -3.42 2.27
N VAL A 339 -14.84 -3.14 1.33
CA VAL A 339 -14.48 -2.88 -0.07
C VAL A 339 -14.33 -1.37 -0.23
N ALA A 340 -13.14 -0.85 0.12
CA ALA A 340 -12.77 0.54 -0.10
C ALA A 340 -11.92 0.67 -1.38
N PRO A 341 -11.99 1.81 -2.11
CA PRO A 341 -11.19 2.03 -3.31
C PRO A 341 -9.70 1.81 -3.09
N GLU A 342 -9.14 2.31 -2.00
CA GLU A 342 -7.71 2.21 -1.68
C GLU A 342 -7.31 0.75 -1.40
N ASP A 343 -8.17 -0.03 -0.74
CA ASP A 343 -7.91 -1.45 -0.49
C ASP A 343 -7.97 -2.26 -1.79
N PHE A 344 -8.92 -1.95 -2.68
CA PHE A 344 -8.98 -2.56 -3.99
C PHE A 344 -7.72 -2.26 -4.83
N GLN A 345 -7.31 -0.99 -4.91
CA GLN A 345 -6.09 -0.58 -5.60
C GLN A 345 -4.84 -1.28 -5.06
N ARG A 346 -4.70 -1.33 -3.73
CA ARG A 346 -3.60 -2.01 -3.05
C ARG A 346 -3.56 -3.50 -3.41
N ARG A 347 -4.71 -4.18 -3.41
CA ARG A 347 -4.81 -5.61 -3.76
C ARG A 347 -4.46 -5.86 -5.22
N VAL A 348 -4.96 -5.05 -6.15
CA VAL A 348 -4.57 -5.13 -7.57
C VAL A 348 -3.07 -5.04 -7.72
N ALA A 349 -2.43 -4.02 -7.12
CA ALA A 349 -0.99 -3.85 -7.18
C ALA A 349 -0.20 -5.04 -6.59
N LEU A 350 -0.71 -5.65 -5.50
CA LEU A 350 -0.10 -6.84 -4.91
C LEU A 350 -0.20 -8.06 -5.83
N TYR A 351 -1.39 -8.32 -6.41
CA TYR A 351 -1.58 -9.41 -7.36
C TYR A 351 -0.70 -9.25 -8.60
N GLU A 352 -0.61 -8.04 -9.15
CA GLU A 352 0.24 -7.75 -10.30
C GLU A 352 1.72 -7.98 -9.97
N SER A 353 2.18 -7.46 -8.84
CA SER A 353 3.56 -7.61 -8.40
C SER A 353 3.99 -9.08 -8.22
N VAL A 354 3.16 -9.91 -7.59
CA VAL A 354 3.51 -11.32 -7.38
C VAL A 354 3.38 -12.14 -8.67
N SER A 355 2.53 -11.71 -9.61
CA SER A 355 2.24 -12.44 -10.85
C SER A 355 3.14 -12.04 -12.02
N GLU A 356 3.93 -10.98 -11.91
CA GLU A 356 4.74 -10.46 -13.02
C GLU A 356 5.69 -11.50 -13.61
N GLY A 357 6.39 -12.26 -12.76
CA GLY A 357 7.31 -13.31 -13.18
C GLY A 357 6.61 -14.40 -13.98
N LEU A 358 5.52 -14.95 -13.45
CA LEU A 358 4.68 -15.95 -14.12
C LEU A 358 4.12 -15.41 -15.43
N THR A 359 3.57 -14.20 -15.42
CA THR A 359 2.94 -13.58 -16.59
C THR A 359 3.92 -13.42 -17.74
N LYS A 360 5.13 -12.90 -17.47
CA LYS A 360 6.19 -12.77 -18.45
C LYS A 360 6.66 -14.13 -18.97
N ALA A 361 6.81 -15.13 -18.10
CA ALA A 361 7.18 -16.49 -18.50
C ALA A 361 6.11 -17.11 -19.41
N CYS A 362 4.82 -16.95 -19.09
CA CYS A 362 3.72 -17.42 -19.93
C CYS A 362 3.70 -16.75 -21.32
N GLY A 363 3.98 -15.43 -21.38
CA GLY A 363 4.11 -14.72 -22.64
C GLY A 363 5.29 -15.23 -23.51
N LEU A 364 6.43 -15.52 -22.86
CA LEU A 364 7.58 -16.14 -23.52
C LEU A 364 7.28 -17.54 -24.06
N ILE A 365 6.60 -18.38 -23.27
CA ILE A 365 6.17 -19.73 -23.69
C ILE A 365 5.20 -19.63 -24.87
N GLY A 366 4.22 -18.73 -24.80
CA GLY A 366 3.31 -18.49 -25.92
C GLY A 366 4.05 -18.16 -27.21
N ARG A 367 5.07 -17.30 -27.14
CA ARG A 367 5.79 -16.81 -28.32
C ARG A 367 6.80 -17.83 -28.88
N TRP A 368 7.59 -18.49 -28.02
CA TRP A 368 8.73 -19.31 -28.45
C TRP A 368 8.65 -20.76 -28.01
N GLY A 369 7.69 -21.11 -27.13
CA GLY A 369 7.53 -22.48 -26.66
C GLY A 369 6.88 -23.39 -27.69
N ASP A 370 7.01 -24.71 -27.49
CA ASP A 370 6.28 -25.74 -28.23
C ASP A 370 4.94 -26.10 -27.56
N ASP A 371 4.20 -27.05 -28.16
CA ASP A 371 2.89 -27.45 -27.64
C ASP A 371 2.98 -28.24 -26.32
N ILE A 372 4.13 -28.87 -26.03
CA ILE A 372 4.36 -29.55 -24.74
C ILE A 372 4.60 -28.49 -23.66
N GLN A 373 5.41 -27.49 -23.95
CA GLN A 373 5.69 -26.37 -23.04
C GLN A 373 4.43 -25.52 -22.80
N LEU A 374 3.53 -25.42 -23.78
CA LEU A 374 2.24 -24.73 -23.61
C LEU A 374 1.34 -25.42 -22.56
N LYS A 375 1.43 -26.76 -22.40
CA LYS A 375 0.70 -27.49 -21.35
C LYS A 375 1.07 -27.00 -19.95
N THR A 376 2.33 -26.61 -19.72
CA THR A 376 2.78 -26.05 -18.44
C THR A 376 2.04 -24.76 -18.07
N VAL A 377 1.74 -23.91 -19.06
CA VAL A 377 0.92 -22.70 -18.85
C VAL A 377 -0.51 -23.08 -18.44
N VAL A 378 -1.08 -24.09 -19.09
CA VAL A 378 -2.44 -24.57 -18.78
C VAL A 378 -2.51 -25.13 -17.36
N GLU A 379 -1.50 -25.92 -16.96
CA GLU A 379 -1.38 -26.46 -15.60
C GLU A 379 -1.25 -25.37 -14.55
N ALA A 380 -0.44 -24.33 -14.83
CA ALA A 380 -0.33 -23.16 -13.97
C ALA A 380 -1.67 -22.44 -13.76
N ILE A 381 -2.39 -22.19 -14.86
CA ILE A 381 -3.72 -21.55 -14.80
C ILE A 381 -4.70 -22.43 -14.01
N ARG A 382 -4.74 -23.74 -14.26
CA ARG A 382 -5.59 -24.68 -13.51
C ARG A 382 -5.26 -24.69 -12.03
N GLY A 383 -3.98 -24.71 -11.67
CA GLY A 383 -3.54 -24.66 -10.27
C GLY A 383 -4.04 -23.41 -9.54
N ILE A 384 -3.93 -22.24 -10.18
CA ILE A 384 -4.44 -20.97 -9.62
C ILE A 384 -5.97 -20.98 -9.51
N LEU A 385 -6.69 -21.49 -10.52
CA LEU A 385 -8.15 -21.56 -10.51
C LEU A 385 -8.67 -22.53 -9.44
N SER A 386 -8.05 -23.70 -9.30
CA SER A 386 -8.37 -24.67 -8.25
C SER A 386 -8.20 -24.07 -6.87
N PHE A 387 -7.05 -23.43 -6.61
CA PHE A 387 -6.80 -22.73 -5.35
C PHE A 387 -7.82 -21.60 -5.08
N ALA A 388 -8.19 -20.83 -6.11
CA ALA A 388 -9.19 -19.78 -5.98
C ALA A 388 -10.60 -20.35 -5.65
N ALA A 389 -10.91 -21.54 -6.14
CA ALA A 389 -12.19 -22.23 -5.90
C ALA A 389 -12.29 -22.82 -4.48
N ASP A 390 -11.19 -23.26 -3.89
CA ASP A 390 -11.16 -23.88 -2.55
C ASP A 390 -11.45 -22.86 -1.43
N THR A 391 -11.40 -21.56 -1.71
CA THR A 391 -11.64 -20.52 -0.71
C THR A 391 -13.13 -20.34 -0.45
N GLN A 392 -13.56 -20.64 0.77
CA GLN A 392 -14.95 -20.50 1.21
C GLN A 392 -15.13 -19.23 2.05
N GLY A 393 -16.20 -18.47 1.76
CA GLY A 393 -16.56 -17.25 2.48
C GLY A 393 -15.72 -16.03 2.08
N GLY A 394 -16.32 -14.85 2.23
CA GLY A 394 -15.68 -13.58 1.90
C GLY A 394 -16.48 -12.69 0.96
N ARG A 395 -15.91 -11.55 0.62
CA ARG A 395 -16.50 -10.60 -0.34
C ARG A 395 -16.32 -11.12 -1.76
N VAL A 396 -17.39 -11.13 -2.53
CA VAL A 396 -17.40 -11.66 -3.92
C VAL A 396 -16.26 -11.04 -4.74
N VAL A 397 -16.06 -9.73 -4.65
CA VAL A 397 -14.97 -9.05 -5.38
C VAL A 397 -13.59 -9.62 -5.05
N TYR A 398 -13.30 -9.89 -3.79
CA TYR A 398 -11.99 -10.42 -3.37
C TYR A 398 -11.84 -11.90 -3.68
N LEU A 399 -12.95 -12.63 -3.67
CA LEU A 399 -12.97 -14.02 -4.10
C LEU A 399 -12.70 -14.16 -5.61
N GLU A 400 -13.29 -13.27 -6.43
CA GLU A 400 -13.00 -13.24 -7.88
C GLU A 400 -11.55 -12.79 -8.17
N MET A 401 -11.01 -11.85 -7.39
CA MET A 401 -9.61 -11.41 -7.56
C MET A 401 -8.59 -12.52 -7.32
N ARG A 402 -8.93 -13.60 -6.63
CA ARG A 402 -8.00 -14.74 -6.43
C ARG A 402 -7.65 -15.44 -7.75
N SER A 403 -8.51 -15.34 -8.76
CA SER A 403 -8.26 -15.85 -10.11
C SER A 403 -7.58 -14.82 -11.04
N TYR A 404 -7.35 -13.59 -10.59
CA TYR A 404 -6.72 -12.55 -11.40
C TYR A 404 -5.33 -12.93 -11.94
N PRO A 405 -4.43 -13.59 -11.19
CA PRO A 405 -3.17 -14.09 -11.73
C PRO A 405 -3.33 -15.04 -12.91
N ALA A 406 -4.40 -15.86 -12.94
CA ALA A 406 -4.71 -16.73 -14.06
C ALA A 406 -5.12 -15.94 -15.31
N VAL A 407 -5.87 -14.85 -15.15
CA VAL A 407 -6.22 -13.91 -16.24
C VAL A 407 -4.97 -13.28 -16.85
N LEU A 408 -4.03 -12.85 -16.02
CA LEU A 408 -2.76 -12.25 -16.46
C LEU A 408 -1.91 -13.27 -17.25
N ALA A 409 -1.78 -14.49 -16.73
CA ALA A 409 -1.05 -15.58 -17.38
C ALA A 409 -1.68 -15.98 -18.71
N TYR A 410 -3.02 -16.12 -18.75
CA TYR A 410 -3.78 -16.40 -19.99
C TYR A 410 -3.54 -15.32 -21.04
N GLN A 411 -3.72 -14.06 -20.68
CA GLN A 411 -3.61 -12.96 -21.63
C GLN A 411 -2.18 -12.83 -22.19
N ALA A 412 -1.16 -12.98 -21.35
CA ALA A 412 0.23 -12.95 -21.81
C ALA A 412 0.55 -14.08 -22.78
N CYS A 413 0.10 -15.31 -22.48
CA CYS A 413 0.29 -16.46 -23.34
C CYS A 413 -0.45 -16.27 -24.69
N ALA A 414 -1.71 -15.82 -24.67
CA ALA A 414 -2.49 -15.55 -25.88
C ALA A 414 -1.83 -14.49 -26.76
N LEU A 415 -1.33 -13.39 -26.17
CA LEU A 415 -0.58 -12.36 -26.89
C LEU A 415 0.75 -12.89 -27.45
N GLY A 416 1.44 -13.76 -26.72
CA GLY A 416 2.65 -14.44 -27.19
C GLY A 416 2.38 -15.34 -28.39
N LEU A 417 1.34 -16.16 -28.34
CA LEU A 417 0.89 -17.01 -29.44
C LEU A 417 0.48 -16.20 -30.68
N GLN A 418 -0.26 -15.13 -30.47
CA GLN A 418 -0.65 -14.19 -31.51
C GLN A 418 0.57 -13.53 -32.17
N ALA A 419 1.54 -13.07 -31.38
CA ALA A 419 2.76 -12.42 -31.88
C ALA A 419 3.68 -13.37 -32.67
N ALA A 420 3.58 -14.67 -32.42
CA ALA A 420 4.27 -15.72 -33.15
C ALA A 420 3.44 -16.30 -34.31
N GLU A 421 2.23 -15.78 -34.54
CA GLU A 421 1.27 -16.27 -35.54
C GLU A 421 0.95 -17.77 -35.40
N ARG A 422 1.02 -18.30 -34.15
CA ARG A 422 0.71 -19.70 -33.81
C ARG A 422 -0.80 -19.89 -33.68
N TRP A 423 -1.53 -19.64 -34.75
CA TRP A 423 -3.01 -19.56 -34.74
C TRP A 423 -3.68 -20.86 -34.31
N GLN A 424 -3.17 -22.03 -34.72
CA GLN A 424 -3.71 -23.32 -34.31
C GLN A 424 -3.54 -23.56 -32.81
N ALA A 425 -2.36 -23.23 -32.27
CA ALA A 425 -2.12 -23.35 -30.84
C ALA A 425 -2.98 -22.34 -30.05
N LEU A 426 -3.18 -21.12 -30.56
CA LEU A 426 -4.05 -20.11 -29.96
C LEU A 426 -5.51 -20.58 -29.93
N HIS A 427 -6.04 -21.09 -31.06
CA HIS A 427 -7.40 -21.64 -31.15
C HIS A 427 -7.61 -22.77 -30.12
N SER A 428 -6.68 -23.72 -30.06
CA SER A 428 -6.72 -24.83 -29.10
C SER A 428 -6.63 -24.34 -27.67
N PHE A 429 -5.69 -23.43 -27.36
CA PHE A 429 -5.49 -22.85 -26.02
C PHE A 429 -6.75 -22.16 -25.48
N MET A 430 -7.40 -21.34 -26.30
CA MET A 430 -8.64 -20.64 -25.93
C MET A 430 -9.80 -21.60 -25.64
N GLY A 431 -9.80 -22.76 -26.27
CA GLY A 431 -10.86 -23.78 -26.16
C GLY A 431 -10.63 -24.84 -25.09
N ILE A 432 -9.51 -24.82 -24.37
CA ILE A 432 -9.23 -25.78 -23.31
C ILE A 432 -10.29 -25.67 -22.21
N GLU A 433 -10.82 -26.81 -21.80
CA GLU A 433 -11.79 -26.87 -20.71
C GLU A 433 -11.11 -26.79 -19.35
N VAL A 434 -11.66 -25.94 -18.50
CA VAL A 434 -11.25 -25.74 -17.11
C VAL A 434 -12.47 -25.67 -16.21
N GLU A 435 -12.30 -26.02 -14.96
CA GLU A 435 -13.33 -25.86 -13.96
C GLU A 435 -13.28 -24.43 -13.40
N ASN A 436 -14.42 -23.74 -13.40
CA ASN A 436 -14.54 -22.44 -12.79
C ASN A 436 -14.85 -22.56 -11.29
N ARG A 437 -14.86 -21.44 -10.56
CA ARG A 437 -15.13 -21.40 -9.13
C ARG A 437 -16.49 -21.98 -8.71
N ARG A 438 -17.45 -22.12 -9.64
CA ARG A 438 -18.77 -22.73 -9.39
C ARG A 438 -18.83 -24.21 -9.77
N ALA A 439 -17.69 -24.86 -9.93
CA ALA A 439 -17.56 -26.24 -10.37
C ALA A 439 -18.22 -26.53 -11.74
N ARG A 440 -18.22 -25.54 -12.63
CA ARG A 440 -18.67 -25.70 -14.01
C ARG A 440 -17.47 -25.83 -14.92
N VAL A 441 -17.56 -26.76 -15.85
CA VAL A 441 -16.56 -26.96 -16.90
C VAL A 441 -16.89 -26.01 -18.05
N GLU A 442 -16.01 -25.06 -18.30
CA GLU A 442 -16.15 -24.01 -19.34
C GLU A 442 -14.82 -23.84 -20.07
N ARG A 443 -14.86 -23.21 -21.25
CA ARG A 443 -13.61 -22.96 -21.99
C ARG A 443 -12.74 -21.92 -21.26
N LEU A 444 -11.45 -22.07 -21.38
CA LEU A 444 -10.48 -21.16 -20.76
C LEU A 444 -10.77 -19.70 -21.09
N LEU A 445 -11.08 -19.42 -22.34
CA LEU A 445 -11.52 -18.09 -22.82
C LEU A 445 -12.73 -17.54 -22.03
N ASP A 446 -13.69 -18.39 -21.64
CA ASP A 446 -14.91 -17.95 -20.95
C ASP A 446 -14.65 -17.67 -19.46
N VAL A 447 -13.66 -18.37 -18.86
CA VAL A 447 -13.33 -18.25 -17.43
C VAL A 447 -12.33 -17.15 -17.13
N VAL A 448 -11.27 -17.01 -17.94
CA VAL A 448 -10.14 -16.09 -17.68
C VAL A 448 -9.87 -15.10 -18.81
N GLY A 449 -10.73 -15.01 -19.80
CA GLY A 449 -10.62 -13.95 -20.83
C GLY A 449 -10.84 -12.55 -20.21
N PRO A 450 -10.11 -11.52 -20.60
CA PRO A 450 -10.24 -10.18 -20.00
C PRO A 450 -11.66 -9.58 -20.08
N SER A 451 -12.42 -9.94 -21.10
CA SER A 451 -13.80 -9.45 -21.29
C SER A 451 -14.89 -10.43 -20.80
N THR A 452 -14.49 -11.62 -20.31
CA THR A 452 -15.41 -12.68 -19.84
C THR A 452 -15.24 -13.00 -18.37
N TRP A 453 -14.09 -12.70 -17.80
CA TRP A 453 -13.78 -12.96 -16.39
C TRP A 453 -14.78 -12.26 -15.45
N GLU A 454 -15.35 -12.98 -14.49
CA GLU A 454 -16.34 -12.46 -13.53
C GLU A 454 -15.83 -11.30 -12.67
N GLY A 455 -14.51 -11.23 -12.42
CA GLY A 455 -13.88 -10.14 -11.69
C GLY A 455 -13.70 -8.83 -12.48
N ALA A 456 -13.99 -8.82 -13.79
CA ALA A 456 -13.86 -7.65 -14.67
C ALA A 456 -14.99 -6.60 -14.52
N LYS A 457 -15.76 -6.65 -13.41
CA LYS A 457 -16.90 -5.75 -13.22
C LYS A 457 -16.49 -4.29 -13.19
N LYS A 458 -17.14 -3.49 -14.05
CA LYS A 458 -16.85 -2.08 -14.26
C LYS A 458 -16.76 -1.29 -12.95
N ASP A 459 -17.75 -1.44 -12.07
CA ASP A 459 -17.87 -0.68 -10.82
C ASP A 459 -16.67 -0.85 -9.89
N TYR A 460 -16.01 -2.01 -9.92
CA TYR A 460 -14.79 -2.23 -9.12
C TYR A 460 -13.57 -1.56 -9.76
N TRP A 461 -13.39 -1.74 -11.06
CA TRP A 461 -12.21 -1.24 -11.78
C TRP A 461 -12.24 0.26 -12.03
N GLN A 462 -13.40 0.91 -11.97
CA GLN A 462 -13.49 2.38 -11.97
C GLN A 462 -12.84 3.02 -10.73
N ASN A 463 -12.62 2.25 -9.66
CA ASN A 463 -11.83 2.71 -8.50
C ASN A 463 -10.32 2.78 -8.75
N MET A 464 -9.81 2.24 -9.86
CA MET A 464 -8.40 2.36 -10.20
C MET A 464 -8.07 3.79 -10.68
N PRO A 465 -6.81 4.28 -10.47
CA PRO A 465 -6.41 5.61 -10.89
C PRO A 465 -6.66 5.84 -12.39
N ASN A 466 -7.28 6.95 -12.76
CA ASN A 466 -7.63 7.36 -14.12
C ASN A 466 -8.62 6.45 -14.86
N MET A 467 -9.35 5.58 -14.13
CA MET A 467 -10.33 4.63 -14.71
C MET A 467 -11.79 5.04 -14.46
N ASP A 468 -12.05 6.06 -13.66
CA ASP A 468 -13.37 6.53 -13.24
C ASP A 468 -14.33 6.84 -14.41
N ARG A 469 -13.80 7.34 -15.53
CA ARG A 469 -14.53 7.71 -16.74
C ARG A 469 -14.41 6.71 -17.89
N ARG A 470 -13.72 5.59 -17.69
CA ARG A 470 -13.54 4.59 -18.74
C ARG A 470 -14.76 3.71 -18.90
N TYR A 471 -15.09 3.37 -20.13
CA TYR A 471 -16.17 2.43 -20.46
C TYR A 471 -15.77 0.99 -20.15
N THR A 472 -14.48 0.66 -20.33
CA THR A 472 -13.90 -0.65 -20.14
C THR A 472 -12.68 -0.57 -19.18
N PRO A 473 -12.90 -0.19 -17.90
CA PRO A 473 -11.80 0.15 -17.01
C PRO A 473 -10.82 -1.00 -16.76
N PHE A 474 -11.27 -2.26 -16.74
CA PHE A 474 -10.38 -3.40 -16.56
C PHE A 474 -9.45 -3.64 -17.77
N PRO A 475 -9.94 -3.81 -19.02
CA PRO A 475 -9.07 -3.89 -20.18
C PRO A 475 -8.17 -2.67 -20.38
N ASP A 476 -8.66 -1.46 -20.06
CA ASP A 476 -7.85 -0.24 -20.10
C ASP A 476 -6.72 -0.28 -19.07
N HIS A 477 -7.03 -0.71 -17.85
CA HIS A 477 -6.02 -0.88 -16.79
C HIS A 477 -4.93 -1.89 -17.20
N LEU A 478 -5.30 -3.02 -17.82
CA LEU A 478 -4.31 -3.98 -18.30
C LEU A 478 -3.35 -3.37 -19.32
N VAL A 479 -3.86 -2.61 -20.29
CA VAL A 479 -3.06 -2.00 -21.36
C VAL A 479 -2.20 -0.85 -20.86
N ASP A 480 -2.81 0.08 -20.11
CA ASP A 480 -2.15 1.30 -19.64
C ASP A 480 -1.23 1.03 -18.41
N GLY A 481 -1.48 -0.06 -17.68
CA GLY A 481 -0.75 -0.47 -16.48
C GLY A 481 0.22 -1.63 -16.72
N ALA A 482 -0.15 -2.81 -16.22
CA ALA A 482 0.73 -3.98 -16.14
C ALA A 482 1.35 -4.37 -17.49
N PHE A 483 0.53 -4.59 -18.52
CA PHE A 483 1.02 -5.04 -19.83
C PHE A 483 1.77 -3.95 -20.59
N GLY A 484 1.48 -2.66 -20.34
CA GLY A 484 2.28 -1.56 -20.87
C GLY A 484 3.77 -1.71 -20.55
N ASN A 485 4.08 -2.20 -19.36
CA ASN A 485 5.44 -2.43 -18.89
C ASN A 485 5.98 -3.84 -19.20
N TRP A 486 5.12 -4.86 -19.25
CA TRP A 486 5.55 -6.27 -19.30
C TRP A 486 5.69 -6.82 -20.72
N CYS A 487 4.89 -6.33 -21.67
CA CYS A 487 4.83 -6.85 -23.05
C CYS A 487 6.15 -6.76 -23.81
N GLY A 488 7.02 -5.80 -23.50
CA GLY A 488 8.35 -5.69 -24.09
C GLY A 488 9.24 -6.94 -23.95
N THR A 489 8.88 -7.82 -23.00
CA THR A 489 9.57 -9.10 -22.78
C THR A 489 9.28 -10.13 -23.88
N PHE A 490 8.04 -10.17 -24.38
CA PHE A 490 7.55 -11.22 -25.29
C PHE A 490 6.86 -10.72 -26.57
N LEU A 491 6.48 -9.45 -26.68
CA LEU A 491 6.04 -8.88 -27.96
C LEU A 491 7.25 -8.42 -28.81
N PRO A 492 7.09 -8.31 -30.13
CA PRO A 492 8.11 -7.74 -31.00
C PRO A 492 8.47 -6.30 -30.58
N PRO A 493 9.73 -5.88 -30.75
CA PRO A 493 10.14 -4.50 -30.49
C PRO A 493 9.26 -3.49 -31.26
N ARG A 494 8.87 -2.39 -30.59
CA ARG A 494 8.01 -1.34 -31.14
C ARG A 494 6.55 -1.77 -31.43
N SER A 495 6.11 -2.94 -30.99
CA SER A 495 4.70 -3.32 -31.07
C SER A 495 3.85 -2.41 -30.18
N SER A 496 2.71 -1.96 -30.69
CA SER A 496 1.70 -1.29 -29.88
C SER A 496 0.98 -2.32 -29.02
N VAL A 497 1.07 -2.19 -27.70
CA VAL A 497 0.35 -3.04 -26.75
C VAL A 497 -1.16 -2.89 -26.96
N SER A 498 -1.63 -1.64 -27.19
CA SER A 498 -3.03 -1.35 -27.47
C SER A 498 -3.52 -2.11 -28.72
N ASP A 499 -2.76 -2.07 -29.82
CA ASP A 499 -3.13 -2.77 -31.06
C ASP A 499 -3.15 -4.30 -30.88
N ALA A 500 -2.20 -4.84 -30.12
CA ALA A 500 -2.16 -6.26 -29.83
C ALA A 500 -3.40 -6.74 -29.04
N PHE A 501 -3.84 -5.94 -28.05
CA PHE A 501 -5.06 -6.22 -27.31
C PHE A 501 -6.32 -6.08 -28.16
N LEU A 502 -6.43 -5.00 -28.93
CA LEU A 502 -7.57 -4.79 -29.84
C LEU A 502 -7.69 -5.92 -30.87
N PHE A 503 -6.57 -6.39 -31.38
CA PHE A 503 -6.57 -7.50 -32.32
C PHE A 503 -6.95 -8.83 -31.63
N ALA A 504 -6.47 -9.07 -30.41
CA ALA A 504 -6.84 -10.23 -29.61
C ALA A 504 -8.36 -10.26 -29.31
N GLU A 505 -9.00 -9.10 -29.12
CA GLU A 505 -10.45 -9.01 -28.92
C GLU A 505 -11.21 -9.48 -30.19
N GLY A 506 -10.77 -9.10 -31.38
CA GLY A 506 -11.35 -9.56 -32.64
C GLY A 506 -11.22 -11.08 -32.83
N ILE A 507 -10.06 -11.64 -32.52
CA ILE A 507 -9.83 -13.10 -32.55
C ILE A 507 -10.73 -13.81 -31.51
N THR A 508 -10.85 -13.24 -30.31
CA THR A 508 -11.71 -13.75 -29.23
C THR A 508 -13.18 -13.78 -29.66
N ALA A 509 -13.66 -12.71 -30.34
CA ALA A 509 -15.03 -12.65 -30.82
C ALA A 509 -15.32 -13.76 -31.86
N ILE A 510 -14.40 -14.03 -32.81
CA ILE A 510 -14.52 -15.13 -33.77
C ILE A 510 -14.61 -16.45 -33.01
N ARG A 511 -13.70 -16.73 -32.09
CA ARG A 511 -13.65 -17.95 -31.30
C ARG A 511 -14.88 -18.16 -30.41
N TYR A 512 -15.49 -17.06 -29.96
CA TYR A 512 -16.71 -17.08 -29.16
C TYR A 512 -17.94 -17.41 -30.00
N ILE A 513 -18.12 -16.76 -31.15
CA ILE A 513 -19.28 -16.87 -32.03
C ILE A 513 -19.31 -18.21 -32.79
N GLU A 514 -18.17 -18.79 -33.14
CA GLU A 514 -18.09 -20.03 -33.93
C GLU A 514 -18.79 -21.23 -33.29
N ALA A 515 -19.13 -21.16 -32.01
CA ALA A 515 -19.94 -22.18 -31.30
C ALA A 515 -21.36 -22.26 -31.85
N THR A 516 -21.84 -21.20 -32.51
CA THR A 516 -23.23 -21.10 -33.03
C THR A 516 -23.37 -21.85 -34.37
N ASP A 517 -24.59 -22.25 -34.66
CA ASP A 517 -24.91 -22.83 -35.96
C ASP A 517 -24.76 -21.83 -37.09
N LYS A 518 -24.09 -22.25 -38.19
CA LYS A 518 -23.79 -21.39 -39.33
C LYS A 518 -25.07 -20.85 -40.00
N THR A 519 -26.10 -21.72 -40.15
CA THR A 519 -27.35 -21.35 -40.82
C THR A 519 -28.07 -20.26 -40.01
N GLN A 520 -28.13 -20.43 -38.70
CA GLN A 520 -28.72 -19.42 -37.81
C GLN A 520 -27.97 -18.08 -37.87
N LEU A 521 -26.64 -18.12 -37.90
CA LEU A 521 -25.85 -16.90 -38.02
C LEU A 521 -26.02 -16.23 -39.38
N GLN A 522 -26.10 -17.02 -40.49
CA GLN A 522 -26.36 -16.53 -41.82
C GLN A 522 -27.72 -15.85 -41.95
N GLU A 523 -28.77 -16.46 -41.40
CA GLU A 523 -30.13 -15.87 -41.35
C GLU A 523 -30.13 -14.54 -40.61
N LEU A 524 -29.41 -14.46 -39.49
CA LEU A 524 -29.29 -13.25 -38.71
C LEU A 524 -28.52 -12.14 -39.47
N MET A 525 -27.45 -12.50 -40.19
CA MET A 525 -26.64 -11.55 -40.97
C MET A 525 -27.36 -11.08 -42.22
N ASN A 526 -28.30 -11.85 -42.77
CA ASN A 526 -29.14 -11.43 -43.90
C ASN A 526 -30.18 -10.36 -43.53
N GLN A 527 -30.45 -10.17 -42.24
CA GLN A 527 -31.34 -9.11 -41.75
C GLN A 527 -30.62 -7.75 -41.73
N PRO A 528 -31.35 -6.63 -41.84
CA PRO A 528 -30.74 -5.30 -41.79
C PRO A 528 -29.91 -5.13 -40.54
N SER A 529 -28.80 -4.38 -40.62
CA SER A 529 -27.92 -4.07 -39.51
C SER A 529 -28.57 -3.15 -38.46
N THR A 530 -29.78 -2.63 -38.74
CA THR A 530 -30.60 -1.86 -37.81
C THR A 530 -31.32 -2.78 -36.82
N GLY A 531 -31.18 -2.51 -35.52
CA GLY A 531 -31.72 -3.35 -34.47
C GLY A 531 -30.69 -4.32 -33.84
N ARG A 532 -31.17 -5.33 -33.08
CA ARG A 532 -30.32 -6.34 -32.42
C ARG A 532 -30.12 -7.59 -33.28
N ASN A 533 -29.87 -7.40 -34.57
CA ASN A 533 -29.65 -8.51 -35.51
C ASN A 533 -28.17 -8.92 -35.52
N TYR A 534 -27.68 -9.40 -34.39
CA TYR A 534 -26.33 -9.91 -34.17
C TYR A 534 -26.28 -10.93 -33.05
N LEU A 535 -25.29 -11.79 -33.06
CA LEU A 535 -24.94 -12.57 -31.89
C LEU A 535 -23.98 -11.76 -31.03
N TRP A 536 -24.31 -11.70 -29.76
CA TRP A 536 -23.46 -11.01 -28.82
C TRP A 536 -22.10 -11.75 -28.66
N ALA A 537 -21.03 -11.02 -28.61
CA ALA A 537 -19.70 -11.47 -28.22
C ALA A 537 -19.13 -10.56 -27.14
N PRO A 538 -18.25 -11.04 -26.27
CA PRO A 538 -17.60 -10.19 -25.28
C PRO A 538 -16.88 -9.03 -25.95
N VAL A 539 -17.15 -7.82 -25.46
CA VAL A 539 -16.55 -6.58 -25.97
C VAL A 539 -15.71 -5.94 -24.88
N GLY A 540 -14.46 -5.67 -25.18
CA GLY A 540 -13.57 -4.87 -24.36
C GLY A 540 -13.36 -3.48 -24.98
N ARG A 541 -12.11 -3.10 -25.18
CA ARG A 541 -11.69 -1.79 -25.71
C ARG A 541 -12.16 -1.53 -27.15
N ALA A 542 -12.28 -2.58 -27.94
CA ALA A 542 -12.71 -2.47 -29.35
C ALA A 542 -14.05 -1.74 -29.52
N GLY A 543 -14.93 -1.76 -28.51
CA GLY A 543 -16.21 -1.05 -28.53
C GLY A 543 -16.07 0.47 -28.55
N TRP A 544 -14.95 1.03 -28.11
CA TRP A 544 -14.77 2.49 -27.98
C TRP A 544 -13.45 2.99 -28.58
N ALA A 545 -12.55 2.10 -29.05
CA ALA A 545 -11.30 2.46 -29.69
C ALA A 545 -11.50 2.70 -31.19
N TRP A 546 -11.35 3.96 -31.63
CA TRP A 546 -11.46 4.30 -33.06
C TRP A 546 -10.40 3.57 -33.91
N GLU A 547 -9.22 3.29 -33.36
CA GLU A 547 -8.14 2.55 -34.00
C GLU A 547 -8.56 1.15 -34.41
N TYR A 548 -9.48 0.52 -33.66
CA TYR A 548 -10.03 -0.77 -34.04
C TYR A 548 -10.77 -0.68 -35.36
N HIS A 549 -11.67 0.27 -35.50
CA HIS A 549 -12.49 0.44 -36.70
C HIS A 549 -11.67 0.87 -37.89
N GLU A 550 -10.71 1.77 -37.69
CA GLU A 550 -9.95 2.35 -38.78
C GLU A 550 -8.84 1.42 -39.33
N ARG A 551 -8.19 0.69 -38.46
CA ARG A 551 -6.96 -0.03 -38.77
C ARG A 551 -7.03 -1.53 -38.46
N ILE A 552 -7.44 -1.89 -37.26
CA ILE A 552 -7.34 -3.29 -36.79
C ILE A 552 -8.39 -4.18 -37.47
N SER A 553 -9.63 -3.74 -37.57
CA SER A 553 -10.71 -4.55 -38.16
C SER A 553 -10.49 -4.83 -39.65
N LYS A 554 -9.76 -3.96 -40.36
CA LYS A 554 -9.43 -4.16 -41.78
C LYS A 554 -8.54 -5.39 -42.03
N ARG A 555 -7.76 -5.82 -41.04
CA ARG A 555 -6.98 -7.05 -41.13
C ARG A 555 -7.86 -8.30 -41.25
N PHE A 556 -9.08 -8.23 -40.78
CA PHE A 556 -10.08 -9.29 -40.90
C PHE A 556 -10.86 -9.24 -42.24
N ASP A 557 -10.57 -8.28 -43.12
CA ASP A 557 -11.11 -8.23 -44.48
C ASP A 557 -10.19 -8.93 -45.51
N ASP A 558 -8.98 -9.33 -45.09
CA ASP A 558 -8.02 -10.04 -45.92
C ASP A 558 -8.39 -11.53 -46.02
N ASP A 559 -8.85 -11.95 -47.19
CA ASP A 559 -9.22 -13.35 -47.46
C ASP A 559 -8.07 -14.33 -47.20
N SER A 560 -6.82 -13.90 -47.45
CA SER A 560 -5.65 -14.72 -47.18
C SER A 560 -5.46 -14.98 -45.68
N PHE A 561 -5.69 -13.97 -44.88
CA PHE A 561 -5.64 -14.10 -43.42
C PHE A 561 -6.81 -14.95 -42.88
N ILE A 562 -8.02 -14.76 -43.42
CA ILE A 562 -9.19 -15.60 -43.07
C ILE A 562 -8.90 -17.08 -43.40
N ALA A 563 -8.29 -17.37 -44.54
CA ALA A 563 -7.91 -18.75 -44.90
C ALA A 563 -6.88 -19.34 -43.92
N VAL A 564 -5.93 -18.55 -43.42
CA VAL A 564 -4.97 -18.96 -42.38
C VAL A 564 -5.69 -19.29 -41.07
N LEU A 565 -6.61 -18.45 -40.63
CA LEU A 565 -7.41 -18.70 -39.43
C LEU A 565 -8.28 -19.95 -39.57
N ALA A 566 -8.93 -20.14 -40.73
CA ALA A 566 -9.75 -21.33 -40.99
C ALA A 566 -8.90 -22.61 -40.92
N LYS A 567 -7.71 -22.62 -41.57
CA LYS A 567 -6.78 -23.75 -41.46
C LYS A 567 -6.31 -24.02 -40.05
N ALA A 568 -6.25 -23.00 -39.19
CA ALA A 568 -5.90 -23.11 -37.77
C ALA A 568 -7.06 -23.60 -36.89
N GLY A 569 -8.26 -23.79 -37.44
CA GLY A 569 -9.44 -24.30 -36.74
C GLY A 569 -10.50 -23.25 -36.39
N PHE A 570 -10.22 -21.96 -36.54
CA PHE A 570 -11.23 -20.92 -36.32
C PHE A 570 -12.38 -21.07 -37.32
N GLY A 571 -13.58 -20.70 -36.88
CA GLY A 571 -14.79 -20.91 -37.67
C GLY A 571 -15.03 -22.39 -37.99
N ARG A 572 -14.55 -23.31 -37.17
CA ARG A 572 -14.60 -24.77 -37.42
C ARG A 572 -13.96 -25.18 -38.75
N GLY A 573 -12.97 -24.41 -39.22
CA GLY A 573 -12.32 -24.60 -40.50
C GLY A 573 -13.06 -24.00 -41.71
N ASP A 574 -14.17 -23.28 -41.47
CA ASP A 574 -14.97 -22.67 -42.54
C ASP A 574 -14.71 -21.14 -42.62
N PRO A 575 -14.10 -20.66 -43.71
CA PRO A 575 -13.85 -19.24 -43.93
C PRO A 575 -15.12 -18.37 -43.87
N GLU A 576 -16.25 -18.88 -44.37
CA GLU A 576 -17.50 -18.15 -44.39
C GLU A 576 -18.06 -17.97 -42.97
N LEU A 577 -17.92 -18.94 -42.09
CA LEU A 577 -18.31 -18.81 -40.67
C LEU A 577 -17.46 -17.75 -39.96
N ILE A 578 -16.18 -17.64 -40.31
CA ILE A 578 -15.30 -16.56 -39.80
C ILE A 578 -15.82 -15.20 -40.25
N LYS A 579 -16.13 -15.01 -41.56
CA LYS A 579 -16.67 -13.75 -42.09
C LYS A 579 -17.98 -13.35 -41.42
N LEU A 580 -18.89 -14.29 -41.23
CA LEU A 580 -20.14 -14.07 -40.52
C LEU A 580 -19.93 -13.67 -39.05
N SER A 581 -18.95 -14.29 -38.38
CA SER A 581 -18.59 -13.96 -37.01
C SER A 581 -18.01 -12.55 -36.90
N ILE A 582 -17.16 -12.15 -37.83
CA ILE A 582 -16.61 -10.78 -37.92
C ILE A 582 -17.73 -9.76 -38.16
N GLU A 583 -18.65 -10.04 -39.08
CA GLU A 583 -19.77 -9.17 -39.37
C GLU A 583 -20.70 -9.01 -38.15
N SER A 584 -21.01 -10.11 -37.47
CA SER A 584 -21.78 -10.08 -36.23
C SER A 584 -21.09 -9.23 -35.16
N HIS A 585 -19.78 -9.41 -34.98
CA HIS A 585 -19.00 -8.59 -34.03
C HIS A 585 -19.01 -7.11 -34.39
N ARG A 586 -18.86 -6.76 -35.67
CA ARG A 586 -18.96 -5.36 -36.14
C ARG A 586 -20.33 -4.74 -35.83
N ARG A 587 -21.42 -5.51 -35.96
CA ARG A 587 -22.78 -5.06 -35.58
C ARG A 587 -22.92 -4.85 -34.08
N VAL A 588 -22.32 -5.73 -33.25
CA VAL A 588 -22.25 -5.51 -31.79
C VAL A 588 -21.57 -4.19 -31.48
N LEU A 589 -20.38 -3.95 -32.05
CA LEU A 589 -19.61 -2.71 -31.82
C LEU A 589 -20.38 -1.47 -32.28
N GLY A 590 -21.01 -1.52 -33.47
CA GLY A 590 -21.85 -0.44 -34.00
C GLY A 590 -23.05 -0.11 -33.08
N SER A 591 -23.61 -1.11 -32.39
CA SER A 591 -24.73 -0.91 -31.48
C SER A 591 -24.37 -0.17 -30.17
N LEU A 592 -23.08 -0.12 -29.82
CA LEU A 592 -22.58 0.54 -28.59
C LEU A 592 -22.41 2.05 -28.78
N HIS A 593 -22.18 2.52 -29.99
CA HIS A 593 -21.99 3.96 -30.28
C HIS A 593 -23.29 4.78 -30.24
N TRP A 594 -24.46 4.15 -30.14
CA TRP A 594 -25.78 4.81 -30.12
C TRP A 594 -26.35 5.00 -28.71
N ARG A 595 -25.55 4.78 -27.68
CA ARG A 595 -25.92 5.02 -26.26
C ARG A 595 -24.97 6.03 -25.63
#